data_ca807ac5af7abc0ad7bc44dd1368d07e
#
_entry.id   ca807ac5af7abc0ad7bc44dd1368d07e
#
_cell.length_a   1.000
_cell.length_b   1.000
_cell.length_c   1.000
_cell.angle_alpha   90.00
_cell.angle_beta   90.00
_cell.angle_gamma   90.00
#
_symmetry.space_group_name_H-M   'P 1'
#
loop_
_entity.id
_entity.type
_entity.pdbx_description
1 polymer ?
#
loop_
_entity_poly.entity_id
_entity_poly.type
_entity_poly.pdbx_seq_one_letter_code
_entity_poly.pdbx_strand_id
1 'polypeptide(L)'
;MPDRATAKLRVAANLIVGRDGSTSLGGSSAGLSFPADRQRFYELRQEFSAILIGGNTARNEPYANTPLPLIVLTHEPLPTRLRRNSKAMAWNLPLATAVARAEDQFGDLLFECGPALLRQAIAEGLIHELYLTIAEKSGGEGAIDLSELTRGAIELSNELVAGGQFLHYRLAPSHD
;
A
#
# COMPACT_ATOMS: atom_id res chain seq x y z
N MET A 1 -7.97 20.32 22.72
CA MET A 1 -7.73 19.74 21.38
C MET A 1 -6.26 19.91 21.11
N PRO A 2 -5.46 18.82 20.93
CA PRO A 2 -4.09 18.98 20.48
C PRO A 2 -4.11 19.55 19.07
N ASP A 3 -3.27 20.55 18.88
CA ASP A 3 -3.10 21.31 17.66
C ASP A 3 -2.64 20.37 16.52
N ARG A 4 -3.46 20.18 15.51
CA ARG A 4 -3.16 19.35 14.31
C ARG A 4 -2.02 19.91 13.44
N ALA A 5 -1.53 21.11 13.80
CA ALA A 5 -0.56 21.86 12.99
C ALA A 5 0.89 21.37 13.07
N THR A 6 1.21 20.37 13.93
CA THR A 6 2.60 19.89 14.12
C THR A 6 2.79 18.38 14.05
N ALA A 7 1.75 17.59 13.87
CA ALA A 7 1.90 16.15 13.69
C ALA A 7 2.36 15.88 12.24
N LYS A 8 3.55 15.28 12.08
CA LYS A 8 4.01 14.80 10.77
C LYS A 8 2.97 13.86 10.18
N LEU A 9 2.51 14.14 8.95
CA LEU A 9 1.58 13.28 8.24
C LEU A 9 2.16 11.86 8.08
N ARG A 10 1.30 10.87 8.13
CA ARG A 10 1.66 9.46 7.97
C ARG A 10 1.53 9.06 6.51
N VAL A 11 2.62 8.56 5.96
CA VAL A 11 2.60 7.86 4.67
C VAL A 11 3.02 6.43 4.93
N ALA A 12 2.10 5.51 4.78
CA ALA A 12 2.32 4.09 5.01
C ALA A 12 2.02 3.26 3.76
N ALA A 13 2.56 2.06 3.71
CA ALA A 13 2.22 1.07 2.71
C ALA A 13 1.64 -0.18 3.38
N ASN A 14 0.70 -0.83 2.69
CA ASN A 14 0.19 -2.14 3.02
C ASN A 14 0.50 -3.12 1.89
N LEU A 15 1.11 -4.25 2.22
CA LEU A 15 1.50 -5.29 1.28
C LEU A 15 1.18 -6.67 1.85
N ILE A 16 0.62 -7.54 1.02
CA ILE A 16 0.54 -8.98 1.29
C ILE A 16 1.48 -9.74 0.37
N VAL A 17 2.17 -10.72 0.92
CA VAL A 17 3.02 -11.65 0.18
C VAL A 17 2.75 -13.08 0.61
N GLY A 18 3.03 -14.03 -0.27
CA GLY A 18 3.11 -15.43 0.07
C GLY A 18 4.36 -15.75 0.90
N ARG A 19 4.43 -16.95 1.46
CA ARG A 19 5.60 -17.44 2.21
C ARG A 19 6.89 -17.45 1.37
N ASP A 20 6.76 -17.58 0.06
CA ASP A 20 7.84 -17.54 -0.93
C ASP A 20 8.12 -16.14 -1.49
N GLY A 21 7.49 -15.10 -0.94
CA GLY A 21 7.62 -13.72 -1.40
C GLY A 21 6.74 -13.36 -2.59
N SER A 22 5.92 -14.28 -3.12
CA SER A 22 4.99 -13.98 -4.22
C SER A 22 4.01 -12.88 -3.83
N THR A 23 3.74 -11.94 -4.75
CA THR A 23 2.86 -10.78 -4.50
C THR A 23 1.45 -10.95 -5.08
N SER A 24 1.23 -12.01 -5.85
CA SER A 24 -0.08 -12.42 -6.36
C SER A 24 -0.19 -13.94 -6.41
N LEU A 25 -1.41 -14.45 -6.43
CA LEU A 25 -1.73 -15.85 -6.66
C LEU A 25 -2.97 -15.91 -7.54
N GLY A 26 -2.84 -16.53 -8.71
CA GLY A 26 -3.91 -16.52 -9.73
C GLY A 26 -4.16 -15.12 -10.31
N GLY A 27 -3.12 -14.29 -10.43
CA GLY A 27 -3.17 -12.97 -11.06
C GLY A 27 -3.69 -11.84 -10.16
N SER A 28 -3.94 -12.08 -8.86
CA SER A 28 -4.42 -11.08 -7.91
C SER A 28 -3.84 -11.29 -6.51
N SER A 29 -3.65 -10.20 -5.77
CA SER A 29 -3.29 -10.25 -4.35
C SER A 29 -4.38 -10.91 -3.49
N ALA A 30 -5.63 -10.86 -3.93
CA ALA A 30 -6.76 -11.53 -3.29
C ALA A 30 -6.57 -13.04 -3.17
N GLY A 31 -5.82 -13.68 -4.09
CA GLY A 31 -5.47 -15.08 -4.02
C GLY A 31 -4.62 -15.45 -2.80
N LEU A 32 -3.82 -14.52 -2.30
CA LEU A 32 -3.00 -14.69 -1.09
C LEU A 32 -3.79 -14.40 0.19
N SER A 33 -4.80 -13.52 0.13
CA SER A 33 -5.54 -13.05 1.30
C SER A 33 -6.29 -14.18 2.04
N PHE A 34 -6.49 -13.98 3.32
CA PHE A 34 -7.21 -14.85 4.23
C PHE A 34 -8.08 -14.01 5.19
N PRO A 35 -9.02 -14.61 5.96
CA PRO A 35 -10.01 -13.84 6.72
C PRO A 35 -9.44 -12.77 7.65
N ALA A 36 -8.39 -13.09 8.43
CA ALA A 36 -7.78 -12.13 9.34
C ALA A 36 -7.06 -10.99 8.59
N ASP A 37 -6.39 -11.29 7.45
CA ASP A 37 -5.78 -10.29 6.60
C ASP A 37 -6.82 -9.32 6.02
N ARG A 38 -7.95 -9.86 5.55
CA ARG A 38 -9.04 -9.03 5.02
C ARG A 38 -9.62 -8.08 6.06
N GLN A 39 -9.77 -8.55 7.30
CA GLN A 39 -10.23 -7.71 8.41
C GLN A 39 -9.21 -6.60 8.69
N ARG A 40 -7.92 -6.94 8.86
CA ARG A 40 -6.83 -5.96 9.05
C ARG A 40 -6.78 -4.92 7.94
N PHE A 41 -6.95 -5.35 6.70
CA PHE A 41 -6.98 -4.47 5.54
C PHE A 41 -8.07 -3.39 5.63
N TYR A 42 -9.29 -3.75 6.06
CA TYR A 42 -10.37 -2.78 6.25
C TYR A 42 -10.14 -1.88 7.47
N GLU A 43 -9.64 -2.42 8.56
CA GLU A 43 -9.32 -1.66 9.77
C GLU A 43 -8.22 -0.62 9.48
N LEU A 44 -7.16 -1.03 8.78
CA LEU A 44 -6.07 -0.15 8.40
C LEU A 44 -6.53 1.03 7.54
N ARG A 45 -7.42 0.79 6.58
CA ARG A 45 -7.99 1.88 5.76
C ARG A 45 -8.72 2.95 6.56
N GLN A 46 -9.29 2.60 7.71
CA GLN A 46 -9.99 3.56 8.58
C GLN A 46 -9.04 4.54 9.28
N GLU A 47 -7.75 4.23 9.34
CA GLU A 47 -6.72 5.08 9.95
C GLU A 47 -6.15 6.13 9.00
N PHE A 48 -6.47 6.05 7.71
CA PHE A 48 -5.92 6.92 6.66
C PHE A 48 -7.01 7.76 5.98
N SER A 49 -6.58 8.83 5.32
CA SER A 49 -7.47 9.79 4.67
C SER A 49 -7.61 9.58 3.17
N ALA A 50 -6.64 8.94 2.52
CA ALA A 50 -6.66 8.62 1.10
C ALA A 50 -5.82 7.37 0.81
N ILE A 51 -6.09 6.75 -0.34
CA ILE A 51 -5.35 5.58 -0.85
C ILE A 51 -4.67 5.96 -2.17
N LEU A 52 -3.41 5.56 -2.32
CA LEU A 52 -2.67 5.67 -3.58
C LEU A 52 -2.36 4.28 -4.14
N ILE A 53 -2.73 4.07 -5.39
CA ILE A 53 -2.43 2.87 -6.17
C ILE A 53 -1.77 3.22 -7.50
N GLY A 54 -1.08 2.26 -8.10
CA GLY A 54 -0.58 2.38 -9.47
C GLY A 54 -1.60 1.96 -10.51
N GLY A 55 -1.37 2.33 -11.77
CA GLY A 55 -2.25 1.98 -12.90
C GLY A 55 -2.43 0.47 -13.07
N ASN A 56 -1.39 -0.33 -12.83
CA ASN A 56 -1.48 -1.79 -12.91
C ASN A 56 -2.41 -2.37 -11.84
N THR A 57 -2.32 -1.92 -10.60
CA THR A 57 -3.23 -2.28 -9.51
C THR A 57 -4.66 -1.88 -9.85
N ALA A 58 -4.86 -0.67 -10.39
CA ALA A 58 -6.17 -0.19 -10.81
C ALA A 58 -6.83 -1.07 -11.89
N ARG A 59 -6.04 -1.70 -12.77
CA ARG A 59 -6.53 -2.61 -13.81
C ARG A 59 -6.86 -4.01 -13.29
N ASN A 60 -6.14 -4.49 -12.29
CA ASN A 60 -6.16 -5.89 -11.89
C ASN A 60 -6.89 -6.17 -10.56
N GLU A 61 -7.03 -5.15 -9.70
CA GLU A 61 -7.59 -5.30 -8.35
C GLU A 61 -8.96 -4.60 -8.19
N PRO A 62 -9.81 -5.04 -7.23
CA PRO A 62 -11.20 -4.59 -7.11
C PRO A 62 -11.36 -3.29 -6.30
N TYR A 63 -10.96 -2.15 -6.84
CA TYR A 63 -11.07 -0.83 -6.19
C TYR A 63 -12.36 -0.04 -6.53
N ALA A 64 -13.31 -0.62 -7.25
CA ALA A 64 -14.50 0.08 -7.71
C ALA A 64 -15.36 0.70 -6.57
N ASN A 65 -15.36 0.08 -5.40
CA ASN A 65 -16.17 0.50 -4.24
C ASN A 65 -15.32 1.01 -3.07
N THR A 66 -14.11 1.49 -3.33
CA THR A 66 -13.24 2.03 -2.29
C THR A 66 -13.87 3.27 -1.64
N PRO A 67 -14.03 3.30 -0.30
CA PRO A 67 -14.78 4.37 0.38
C PRO A 67 -13.96 5.66 0.55
N LEU A 68 -12.64 5.58 0.49
CA LEU A 68 -11.74 6.72 0.60
C LEU A 68 -11.45 7.36 -0.76
N PRO A 69 -10.98 8.62 -0.80
CA PRO A 69 -10.34 9.18 -1.98
C PRO A 69 -9.29 8.21 -2.53
N LEU A 70 -9.38 7.89 -3.82
CA LEU A 70 -8.52 6.91 -4.48
C LEU A 70 -7.70 7.59 -5.58
N ILE A 71 -6.41 7.72 -5.34
CA ILE A 71 -5.46 8.29 -6.28
C ILE A 71 -4.87 7.15 -7.11
N VAL A 72 -5.07 7.18 -8.41
CA VAL A 72 -4.47 6.24 -9.36
C VAL A 72 -3.33 6.96 -10.08
N LEU A 73 -2.10 6.61 -9.75
CA LEU A 73 -0.92 7.13 -10.41
C LEU A 73 -0.73 6.41 -11.75
N THR A 74 -1.04 7.09 -12.84
CA THR A 74 -1.08 6.50 -14.18
C THR A 74 -0.94 7.52 -15.29
N HIS A 75 -0.36 7.11 -16.42
CA HIS A 75 -0.35 7.89 -17.66
C HIS A 75 -1.61 7.67 -18.52
N GLU A 76 -2.45 6.73 -18.13
CA GLU A 76 -3.66 6.34 -18.87
C GLU A 76 -4.93 6.82 -18.17
N PRO A 77 -6.06 6.92 -18.88
CA PRO A 77 -7.35 7.16 -18.25
C PRO A 77 -7.72 6.07 -17.23
N LEU A 78 -8.57 6.42 -16.26
CA LEU A 78 -9.11 5.44 -15.32
C LEU A 78 -9.73 4.24 -16.06
N PRO A 79 -9.45 3.00 -15.62
CA PRO A 79 -10.15 1.82 -16.12
C PRO A 79 -11.68 1.98 -15.99
N THR A 80 -12.43 1.43 -16.93
CA THR A 80 -13.89 1.58 -17.00
C THR A 80 -14.59 1.25 -15.68
N ARG A 81 -14.13 0.22 -14.97
CA ARG A 81 -14.69 -0.17 -13.67
C ARG A 81 -14.51 0.88 -12.57
N LEU A 82 -13.45 1.71 -12.63
CA LEU A 82 -13.19 2.77 -11.66
C LEU A 82 -13.90 4.08 -11.99
N ARG A 83 -14.36 4.27 -13.23
CA ARG A 83 -15.07 5.51 -13.64
C ARG A 83 -16.37 5.74 -12.89
N ARG A 84 -16.97 4.68 -12.30
CA ARG A 84 -18.17 4.79 -11.46
C ARG A 84 -17.87 5.17 -10.02
N ASN A 85 -16.62 5.06 -9.58
CA ASN A 85 -16.21 5.51 -8.27
C ASN A 85 -15.92 7.02 -8.32
N SER A 86 -16.83 7.85 -7.81
CA SER A 86 -16.70 9.31 -7.80
C SER A 86 -15.52 9.83 -6.99
N LYS A 87 -14.91 8.99 -6.16
CA LYS A 87 -13.72 9.30 -5.35
C LYS A 87 -12.41 8.91 -6.03
N ALA A 88 -12.46 8.20 -7.17
CA ALA A 88 -11.28 7.79 -7.94
C ALA A 88 -10.82 8.92 -8.88
N MET A 89 -9.53 9.20 -8.88
CA MET A 89 -8.91 10.20 -9.71
C MET A 89 -7.61 9.68 -10.32
N ALA A 90 -7.39 9.94 -11.62
CA ALA A 90 -6.15 9.62 -12.30
C ALA A 90 -5.20 10.81 -12.22
N TRP A 91 -3.98 10.57 -11.75
CA TRP A 91 -2.90 11.56 -11.71
C TRP A 91 -1.73 11.09 -12.55
N ASN A 92 -1.35 11.92 -13.52
CA ASN A 92 -0.13 11.76 -14.31
C ASN A 92 0.94 12.72 -13.76
N LEU A 93 1.55 12.33 -12.64
CA LEU A 93 2.54 13.11 -11.92
C LEU A 93 3.74 12.24 -11.55
N PRO A 94 4.94 12.81 -11.38
CA PRO A 94 6.04 12.14 -10.69
C PRO A 94 5.61 11.70 -9.28
N LEU A 95 6.14 10.58 -8.80
CA LEU A 95 5.71 9.96 -7.55
C LEU A 95 5.82 10.91 -6.35
N ALA A 96 6.97 11.55 -6.15
CA ALA A 96 7.16 12.50 -5.05
C ALA A 96 6.18 13.68 -5.11
N THR A 97 5.89 14.19 -6.31
CA THR A 97 4.91 15.27 -6.50
C THR A 97 3.49 14.80 -6.17
N ALA A 98 3.15 13.57 -6.56
CA ALA A 98 1.84 12.99 -6.26
C ALA A 98 1.65 12.79 -4.74
N VAL A 99 2.68 12.32 -4.04
CA VAL A 99 2.65 12.15 -2.58
C VAL A 99 2.47 13.51 -1.90
N ALA A 100 3.30 14.49 -2.19
CA ALA A 100 3.21 15.83 -1.59
C ALA A 100 1.82 16.46 -1.83
N ARG A 101 1.28 16.33 -3.03
CA ARG A 101 -0.08 16.81 -3.35
C ARG A 101 -1.16 16.05 -2.57
N ALA A 102 -1.02 14.73 -2.41
CA ALA A 102 -1.97 13.91 -1.68
C ALA A 102 -1.98 14.26 -0.18
N GLU A 103 -0.81 14.45 0.42
CA GLU A 103 -0.66 14.90 1.80
C GLU A 103 -1.33 16.27 2.03
N ASP A 104 -1.11 17.22 1.11
CA ASP A 104 -1.71 18.56 1.18
C ASP A 104 -3.25 18.52 1.05
N GLN A 105 -3.78 17.71 0.13
CA GLN A 105 -5.22 17.63 -0.13
C GLN A 105 -6.00 16.79 0.87
N PHE A 106 -5.42 15.69 1.37
CA PHE A 106 -6.14 14.66 2.09
C PHE A 106 -5.56 14.36 3.47
N GLY A 107 -4.28 14.59 3.70
CA GLY A 107 -3.59 14.20 4.93
C GLY A 107 -2.93 12.83 4.83
N ASP A 108 -3.15 11.97 5.83
CA ASP A 108 -2.51 10.66 5.93
C ASP A 108 -2.81 9.76 4.72
N LEU A 109 -1.76 9.17 4.15
CA LEU A 109 -1.81 8.45 2.88
C LEU A 109 -1.43 6.97 3.05
N LEU A 110 -2.26 6.09 2.51
CA LEU A 110 -2.00 4.65 2.45
C LEU A 110 -1.67 4.22 1.02
N PHE A 111 -0.48 3.65 0.81
CA PHE A 111 -0.10 2.98 -0.42
C PHE A 111 -0.63 1.54 -0.42
N GLU A 112 -1.39 1.20 -1.43
CA GLU A 112 -1.84 -0.16 -1.72
C GLU A 112 -1.43 -0.53 -3.14
N CYS A 113 -0.15 -0.44 -3.43
CA CYS A 113 0.41 -0.58 -4.78
C CYS A 113 1.22 -1.86 -4.95
N GLY A 114 1.46 -2.23 -6.19
CA GLY A 114 2.32 -3.34 -6.53
C GLY A 114 3.80 -3.08 -6.16
N PRO A 115 4.64 -4.14 -6.19
CA PRO A 115 6.00 -4.09 -5.67
C PRO A 115 6.91 -3.09 -6.37
N ALA A 116 6.72 -2.83 -7.65
CA ALA A 116 7.55 -1.88 -8.39
C ALA A 116 7.40 -0.44 -7.87
N LEU A 117 6.16 0.03 -7.73
CA LEU A 117 5.87 1.36 -7.21
C LEU A 117 6.22 1.48 -5.72
N LEU A 118 6.02 0.40 -4.95
CA LEU A 118 6.40 0.34 -3.54
C LEU A 118 7.91 0.49 -3.36
N ARG A 119 8.73 -0.25 -4.11
CA ARG A 119 10.19 -0.11 -4.05
C ARG A 119 10.65 1.30 -4.41
N GLN A 120 10.07 1.90 -5.44
CA GLN A 120 10.36 3.28 -5.82
C GLN A 120 10.03 4.24 -4.67
N ALA A 121 8.86 4.13 -4.07
CA ALA A 121 8.43 4.99 -2.97
C ALA A 121 9.32 4.85 -1.72
N ILE A 122 9.78 3.63 -1.43
CA ILE A 122 10.73 3.38 -0.33
C ILE A 122 12.11 3.98 -0.66
N ALA A 123 12.61 3.76 -1.87
CA ALA A 123 13.90 4.29 -2.32
C ALA A 123 13.94 5.83 -2.32
N GLU A 124 12.82 6.48 -2.65
CA GLU A 124 12.67 7.93 -2.58
C GLU A 124 12.36 8.46 -1.16
N GLY A 125 12.30 7.58 -0.13
CA GLY A 125 12.03 7.96 1.26
C GLY A 125 10.63 8.51 1.51
N LEU A 126 9.68 8.19 0.65
CA LEU A 126 8.31 8.72 0.70
C LEU A 126 7.40 7.94 1.66
N ILE A 127 7.76 6.71 2.04
CA ILE A 127 6.99 5.85 2.93
C ILE A 127 7.69 5.76 4.28
N HIS A 128 6.97 6.01 5.36
CA HIS A 128 7.48 5.99 6.73
C HIS A 128 7.21 4.67 7.45
N GLU A 129 6.14 3.98 7.09
CA GLU A 129 5.68 2.74 7.72
C GLU A 129 5.28 1.69 6.68
N LEU A 130 5.57 0.43 6.98
CA LEU A 130 5.16 -0.71 6.16
C LEU A 130 4.37 -1.69 7.01
N TYR A 131 3.13 -1.92 6.63
CA TYR A 131 2.30 -3.01 7.12
C TYR A 131 2.43 -4.18 6.15
N LEU A 132 3.00 -5.28 6.62
CA LEU A 132 3.28 -6.47 5.82
C LEU A 132 2.50 -7.66 6.36
N THR A 133 1.77 -8.34 5.48
CA THR A 133 1.18 -9.65 5.75
C THR A 133 1.98 -10.70 5.00
N ILE A 134 2.42 -11.75 5.70
CA ILE A 134 2.99 -12.96 5.10
C ILE A 134 1.94 -14.06 5.21
N ALA A 135 1.33 -14.44 4.08
CA ALA A 135 0.37 -15.53 4.01
C ALA A 135 1.07 -16.90 4.06
N GLU A 136 0.43 -17.91 4.61
CA GLU A 136 0.94 -19.30 4.57
C GLU A 136 0.99 -19.90 3.16
N LYS A 137 0.29 -19.29 2.21
CA LYS A 137 0.25 -19.68 0.79
C LYS A 137 1.59 -19.42 0.09
N SER A 138 1.87 -20.19 -0.95
CA SER A 138 3.05 -20.07 -1.82
C SER A 138 2.72 -20.50 -3.24
N GLY A 139 3.67 -20.38 -4.17
CA GLY A 139 3.50 -20.77 -5.57
C GLY A 139 2.80 -19.73 -6.43
N GLY A 140 2.79 -18.47 -5.99
CA GLY A 140 2.26 -17.35 -6.76
C GLY A 140 3.27 -16.72 -7.71
N GLU A 141 2.93 -15.53 -8.18
CA GLU A 141 3.71 -14.76 -9.16
C GLU A 141 4.34 -13.51 -8.50
N GLY A 142 5.35 -12.93 -9.17
CA GLY A 142 5.94 -11.65 -8.80
C GLY A 142 6.67 -11.66 -7.46
N ALA A 143 7.49 -12.69 -7.22
CA ALA A 143 8.25 -12.82 -5.98
C ALA A 143 9.19 -11.63 -5.73
N ILE A 144 9.22 -11.15 -4.48
CA ILE A 144 10.10 -10.07 -4.02
C ILE A 144 10.97 -10.55 -2.87
N ASP A 145 12.13 -9.91 -2.72
CA ASP A 145 12.99 -10.11 -1.56
C ASP A 145 12.56 -9.19 -0.42
N LEU A 146 11.97 -9.79 0.61
CA LEU A 146 11.52 -9.05 1.80
C LEU A 146 12.67 -8.41 2.57
N SER A 147 13.85 -9.03 2.57
CA SER A 147 15.03 -8.51 3.26
C SER A 147 15.54 -7.21 2.60
N GLU A 148 15.38 -7.09 1.28
CA GLU A 148 15.66 -5.86 0.56
C GLU A 148 14.64 -4.77 0.93
N LEU A 149 13.37 -5.12 0.94
CA LEU A 149 12.27 -4.20 1.22
C LEU A 149 12.32 -3.63 2.64
N THR A 150 12.76 -4.43 3.62
CA THR A 150 12.83 -4.05 5.04
C THR A 150 14.24 -3.72 5.53
N ARG A 151 15.18 -3.50 4.60
CA ARG A 151 16.57 -3.18 4.96
C ARG A 151 16.66 -1.91 5.80
N GLY A 152 17.26 -2.01 6.99
CA GLY A 152 17.39 -0.90 7.93
C GLY A 152 16.09 -0.48 8.62
N ALA A 153 14.99 -1.16 8.37
CA ALA A 153 13.73 -0.91 9.04
C ALA A 153 13.75 -1.39 10.50
N ILE A 154 12.92 -0.76 11.33
CA ILE A 154 12.70 -1.15 12.72
C ILE A 154 11.38 -1.90 12.79
N GLU A 155 11.41 -3.16 13.22
CA GLU A 155 10.20 -3.93 13.49
C GLU A 155 9.49 -3.37 14.72
N LEU A 156 8.25 -2.94 14.54
CA LEU A 156 7.40 -2.37 15.61
C LEU A 156 6.48 -3.44 16.20
N SER A 157 6.00 -4.36 15.39
CA SER A 157 5.21 -5.50 15.83
C SER A 157 5.35 -6.70 14.90
N ASN A 158 5.13 -7.89 15.46
CA ASN A 158 5.19 -9.16 14.78
C ASN A 158 4.20 -10.12 15.46
N GLU A 159 3.16 -10.52 14.74
CA GLU A 159 2.06 -11.31 15.27
C GLU A 159 1.76 -12.50 14.36
N LEU A 160 1.75 -13.71 14.94
CA LEU A 160 1.26 -14.91 14.26
C LEU A 160 -0.26 -14.99 14.38
N VAL A 161 -0.92 -15.17 13.26
CA VAL A 161 -2.38 -15.29 13.16
C VAL A 161 -2.77 -16.52 12.35
N ALA A 162 -4.03 -16.93 12.43
CA ALA A 162 -4.52 -18.02 11.61
C ALA A 162 -4.44 -17.65 10.11
N GLY A 163 -3.60 -18.36 9.35
CA GLY A 163 -3.38 -18.17 7.92
C GLY A 163 -2.15 -17.34 7.56
N GLY A 164 -1.39 -16.83 8.55
CA GLY A 164 -0.19 -16.07 8.25
C GLY A 164 0.43 -15.31 9.42
N GLN A 165 1.10 -14.23 9.08
CA GLN A 165 1.83 -13.40 10.03
C GLN A 165 1.65 -11.92 9.66
N PHE A 166 1.43 -11.08 10.66
CA PHE A 166 1.36 -9.64 10.53
C PHE A 166 2.63 -8.99 11.07
N LEU A 167 3.23 -8.15 10.26
CA LEU A 167 4.43 -7.40 10.60
C LEU A 167 4.14 -5.90 10.39
N HIS A 168 4.71 -5.08 11.25
CA HIS A 168 4.67 -3.63 11.12
C HIS A 168 6.07 -3.07 11.29
N TYR A 169 6.52 -2.32 10.33
CA TYR A 169 7.86 -1.72 10.30
C TYR A 169 7.78 -0.20 10.25
N ARG A 170 8.72 0.45 10.94
CA ARG A 170 9.11 1.82 10.63
C ARG A 170 10.29 1.76 9.66
N LEU A 171 10.13 2.38 8.51
CA LEU A 171 11.17 2.42 7.49
C LEU A 171 12.23 3.46 7.83
N ALA A 172 13.48 3.18 7.46
CA ALA A 172 14.55 4.15 7.59
C ALA A 172 14.30 5.34 6.64
N PRO A 173 14.63 6.58 7.07
CA PRO A 173 14.70 7.69 6.12
C PRO A 173 15.70 7.35 5.01
N SER A 174 15.40 7.79 3.77
CA SER A 174 16.40 7.71 2.71
C SER A 174 17.65 8.46 3.14
N HIS A 175 18.79 7.80 3.11
CA HIS A 175 20.07 8.48 3.27
C HIS A 175 20.39 9.17 1.94
N ASP A 176 20.42 10.51 1.97
CA ASP A 176 21.04 11.31 0.91
C ASP A 176 22.54 10.98 0.78
#